data_a3dab26457e5486216e274a6f5879cc8
#
_entry.id   a3dab26457e5486216e274a6f5879cc8
#
_cell.length_a   1.000
_cell.length_b   1.000
_cell.length_c   1.000
_cell.angle_alpha   90.00
_cell.angle_beta   90.00
_cell.angle_gamma   90.00
#
_symmetry.space_group_name_H-M   'P 1'
#
loop_
_entity.id
_entity.type
_entity.pdbx_description
1 polymer ?
#
loop_
_entity_poly.entity_id
_entity_poly.type
_entity_poly.pdbx_seq_one_letter_code
_entity_poly.pdbx_strand_id
1 'polypeptide(L)'
;MSDGLARAVLDALPDATAVLDPAGTIVDVNRTWLMFAVDNGGQPDMTGVGVNYLDLCDRSATAGCEDARRAADGLRAVLAGRTVHSELEYPCPSPAVNRWFLLRITPIGGELRGAVTSHVNITRRKMAEQELAHRAAHDSLTGLANRSLFADRLKAALTSRRGPATDTQVGLMYLDADRFKQINDTYGHDAGDEVLLTIGHRLRSHVRPQDTVARLSGDEFAVTAPRISRAGLDGLSARVAAALSQPHLIHGNLVAVPVSIGIYLAAPGEPADTALRQADQAMYVAKRRTG
;
A
#
# COMPACT_ATOMS: atom_id res chain seq x y z
N MET A 1 8.44 -42.06 29.07
CA MET A 1 8.77 -40.64 29.37
C MET A 1 8.85 -39.75 28.11
N SER A 2 9.07 -40.30 26.91
CA SER A 2 9.22 -39.53 25.66
C SER A 2 7.92 -38.91 25.11
N ASP A 3 6.80 -39.65 25.11
CA ASP A 3 5.57 -39.19 24.47
C ASP A 3 4.92 -37.97 25.16
N GLY A 4 4.91 -37.99 26.51
CA GLY A 4 4.37 -36.87 27.29
C GLY A 4 5.16 -35.57 27.13
N LEU A 5 6.49 -35.65 27.02
CA LEU A 5 7.34 -34.48 26.80
C LEU A 5 7.15 -33.91 25.35
N ALA A 6 7.15 -34.79 24.36
CA ALA A 6 6.94 -34.39 22.96
C ALA A 6 5.59 -33.66 22.79
N ARG A 7 4.53 -34.21 23.36
CA ARG A 7 3.21 -33.59 23.37
C ARG A 7 3.21 -32.24 24.07
N ALA A 8 3.82 -32.13 25.26
CA ALA A 8 3.89 -30.87 25.99
C ALA A 8 4.68 -29.79 25.23
N VAL A 9 5.75 -30.18 24.54
CA VAL A 9 6.52 -29.25 23.67
C VAL A 9 5.68 -28.79 22.50
N LEU A 10 4.99 -29.70 21.81
CA LEU A 10 4.14 -29.37 20.66
C LEU A 10 2.99 -28.41 21.06
N ASP A 11 2.34 -28.67 22.20
CA ASP A 11 1.26 -27.82 22.72
C ASP A 11 1.74 -26.47 23.27
N ALA A 12 3.03 -26.36 23.63
CA ALA A 12 3.63 -25.10 24.05
C ALA A 12 4.00 -24.15 22.88
N LEU A 13 3.98 -24.66 21.63
CA LEU A 13 4.25 -23.81 20.47
C LEU A 13 3.10 -22.82 20.25
N PRO A 14 3.41 -21.53 20.08
CA PRO A 14 2.38 -20.49 19.93
C PRO A 14 1.67 -20.54 18.57
N ASP A 15 2.34 -21.09 17.57
CA ASP A 15 1.84 -21.14 16.18
C ASP A 15 1.05 -22.41 15.93
N ALA A 16 0.03 -22.33 15.08
CA ALA A 16 -0.74 -23.49 14.66
C ALA A 16 0.17 -24.48 13.92
N THR A 17 0.46 -25.61 14.55
CA THR A 17 1.48 -26.56 14.09
C THR A 17 0.89 -27.93 13.89
N ALA A 18 1.21 -28.55 12.73
CA ALA A 18 0.89 -29.94 12.42
C ALA A 18 2.14 -30.72 12.04
N VAL A 19 2.17 -31.99 12.44
CA VAL A 19 3.18 -32.98 12.09
C VAL A 19 2.60 -33.86 10.99
N LEU A 20 3.33 -34.03 9.90
CA LEU A 20 2.91 -34.77 8.72
C LEU A 20 3.82 -35.98 8.50
N ASP A 21 3.23 -37.10 8.08
CA ASP A 21 3.96 -38.26 7.61
C ASP A 21 4.55 -38.06 6.19
N PRO A 22 5.33 -38.98 5.64
CA PRO A 22 5.89 -38.89 4.29
C PRO A 22 4.85 -38.79 3.17
N ALA A 23 3.61 -39.22 3.42
CA ALA A 23 2.50 -39.14 2.46
C ALA A 23 1.76 -37.77 2.56
N GLY A 24 2.11 -36.94 3.51
CA GLY A 24 1.45 -35.65 3.77
C GLY A 24 0.20 -35.75 4.65
N THR A 25 0.01 -36.91 5.33
CA THR A 25 -1.09 -37.08 6.28
C THR A 25 -0.73 -36.49 7.64
N ILE A 26 -1.66 -35.79 8.24
CA ILE A 26 -1.49 -35.21 9.58
C ILE A 26 -1.47 -36.34 10.62
N VAL A 27 -0.35 -36.50 11.32
CA VAL A 27 -0.18 -37.50 12.38
C VAL A 27 -0.29 -36.93 13.78
N ASP A 28 -0.02 -35.64 13.94
CA ASP A 28 -0.23 -34.91 15.20
C ASP A 28 -0.45 -33.41 14.93
N VAL A 29 -1.13 -32.75 15.87
CA VAL A 29 -1.37 -31.29 15.82
C VAL A 29 -1.30 -30.72 17.22
N ASN A 30 -0.91 -29.44 17.35
CA ASN A 30 -0.95 -28.77 18.63
C ASN A 30 -2.34 -28.16 18.92
N ARG A 31 -2.52 -27.72 20.15
CA ARG A 31 -3.77 -27.05 20.58
C ARG A 31 -4.10 -25.82 19.74
N THR A 32 -3.08 -25.03 19.34
CA THR A 32 -3.25 -23.83 18.53
C THR A 32 -3.78 -24.16 17.13
N TRP A 33 -3.39 -25.30 16.54
CA TRP A 33 -3.92 -25.77 15.28
C TRP A 33 -5.43 -26.03 15.33
N LEU A 34 -5.87 -26.71 16.40
CA LEU A 34 -7.31 -27.00 16.57
C LEU A 34 -8.11 -25.72 16.74
N MET A 35 -7.60 -24.76 17.52
CA MET A 35 -8.25 -23.44 17.67
C MET A 35 -8.30 -22.68 16.36
N PHE A 36 -7.19 -22.68 15.61
CA PHE A 36 -7.11 -22.01 14.31
C PHE A 36 -8.14 -22.57 13.31
N ALA A 37 -8.34 -23.89 13.28
CA ALA A 37 -9.34 -24.53 12.42
C ALA A 37 -10.75 -24.02 12.77
N VAL A 38 -11.14 -24.00 14.04
CA VAL A 38 -12.43 -23.50 14.50
C VAL A 38 -12.63 -22.01 14.16
N ASP A 39 -11.64 -21.17 14.44
CA ASP A 39 -11.68 -19.73 14.19
C ASP A 39 -11.82 -19.37 12.70
N ASN A 40 -11.46 -20.29 11.81
CA ASN A 40 -11.58 -20.13 10.36
C ASN A 40 -12.77 -20.90 9.76
N GLY A 41 -13.71 -21.36 10.58
CA GLY A 41 -14.90 -22.07 10.13
C GLY A 41 -14.62 -23.50 9.65
N GLY A 42 -13.43 -24.03 9.94
CA GLY A 42 -13.07 -25.41 9.68
C GLY A 42 -13.69 -26.36 10.72
N GLN A 43 -14.03 -27.56 10.28
CA GLN A 43 -14.42 -28.64 11.19
C GLN A 43 -13.15 -29.38 11.63
N PRO A 44 -12.90 -29.58 12.93
CA PRO A 44 -11.71 -30.28 13.43
C PRO A 44 -11.50 -31.66 12.79
N ASP A 45 -12.58 -32.39 12.53
CA ASP A 45 -12.55 -33.71 11.87
C ASP A 45 -12.09 -33.65 10.41
N MET A 46 -12.17 -32.47 9.78
CA MET A 46 -11.76 -32.25 8.39
C MET A 46 -10.36 -31.65 8.25
N THR A 47 -9.74 -31.26 9.36
CA THR A 47 -8.44 -30.56 9.39
C THR A 47 -7.50 -31.11 10.46
N GLY A 48 -7.91 -32.18 11.17
CA GLY A 48 -7.17 -32.80 12.25
C GLY A 48 -6.35 -34.02 11.84
N VAL A 49 -5.96 -34.80 12.86
CA VAL A 49 -5.20 -36.05 12.66
C VAL A 49 -5.94 -37.02 11.75
N GLY A 50 -5.20 -37.64 10.82
CA GLY A 50 -5.73 -38.57 9.81
C GLY A 50 -6.11 -37.91 8.48
N VAL A 51 -6.21 -36.59 8.41
CA VAL A 51 -6.47 -35.86 7.17
C VAL A 51 -5.18 -35.71 6.37
N ASN A 52 -5.25 -35.98 5.06
CA ASN A 52 -4.11 -35.67 4.19
C ASN A 52 -4.07 -34.20 3.83
N TYR A 53 -3.02 -33.51 4.29
CA TYR A 53 -2.85 -32.06 4.11
C TYR A 53 -2.53 -31.69 2.65
N LEU A 54 -1.83 -32.57 1.90
CA LEU A 54 -1.58 -32.37 0.47
C LEU A 54 -2.90 -32.41 -0.32
N ASP A 55 -3.77 -33.40 -0.04
CA ASP A 55 -5.06 -33.48 -0.69
C ASP A 55 -5.96 -32.28 -0.41
N LEU A 56 -5.86 -31.75 0.81
CA LEU A 56 -6.59 -30.52 1.18
C LEU A 56 -6.09 -29.32 0.36
N CYS A 57 -4.77 -29.15 0.24
CA CYS A 57 -4.16 -28.10 -0.58
C CYS A 57 -4.51 -28.28 -2.06
N ASP A 58 -4.46 -29.48 -2.61
CA ASP A 58 -4.77 -29.77 -4.01
C ASP A 58 -6.24 -29.48 -4.34
N ARG A 59 -7.17 -29.84 -3.48
CA ARG A 59 -8.59 -29.50 -3.64
C ARG A 59 -8.81 -27.99 -3.67
N SER A 60 -8.16 -27.27 -2.75
CA SER A 60 -8.24 -25.82 -2.70
C SER A 60 -7.59 -25.17 -3.93
N ALA A 61 -6.48 -25.71 -4.41
CA ALA A 61 -5.81 -25.26 -5.63
C ALA A 61 -6.69 -25.47 -6.87
N THR A 62 -7.38 -26.62 -6.95
CA THR A 62 -8.35 -26.91 -8.03
C THR A 62 -9.54 -25.97 -8.01
N ALA A 63 -9.94 -25.49 -6.82
CA ALA A 63 -10.95 -24.45 -6.65
C ALA A 63 -10.44 -23.02 -6.95
N GLY A 64 -9.19 -22.86 -7.41
CA GLY A 64 -8.60 -21.59 -7.84
C GLY A 64 -7.73 -20.88 -6.79
N CYS A 65 -7.42 -21.52 -5.67
CA CYS A 65 -6.53 -20.94 -4.66
C CYS A 65 -5.05 -21.16 -5.03
N GLU A 66 -4.39 -20.12 -5.54
CA GLU A 66 -2.98 -20.14 -5.94
C GLU A 66 -2.04 -20.40 -4.75
N ASP A 67 -2.35 -19.85 -3.58
CA ASP A 67 -1.52 -20.05 -2.38
C ASP A 67 -1.58 -21.51 -1.90
N ALA A 68 -2.73 -22.19 -2.04
CA ALA A 68 -2.85 -23.62 -1.75
C ALA A 68 -1.98 -24.47 -2.68
N ARG A 69 -1.91 -24.13 -3.97
CA ARG A 69 -1.02 -24.79 -4.92
C ARG A 69 0.45 -24.62 -4.52
N ARG A 70 0.87 -23.40 -4.20
CA ARG A 70 2.24 -23.11 -3.75
C ARG A 70 2.59 -23.84 -2.45
N ALA A 71 1.63 -23.95 -1.53
CA ALA A 71 1.80 -24.71 -0.29
C ALA A 71 2.00 -26.22 -0.58
N ALA A 72 1.18 -26.81 -1.45
CA ALA A 72 1.34 -28.20 -1.87
C ALA A 72 2.68 -28.47 -2.55
N ASP A 73 3.12 -27.59 -3.45
CA ASP A 73 4.39 -27.70 -4.15
C ASP A 73 5.57 -27.59 -3.17
N GLY A 74 5.51 -26.66 -2.20
CA GLY A 74 6.49 -26.52 -1.14
C GLY A 74 6.59 -27.76 -0.25
N LEU A 75 5.43 -28.30 0.16
CA LEU A 75 5.39 -29.52 0.98
C LEU A 75 5.95 -30.74 0.23
N ARG A 76 5.56 -30.93 -1.03
CA ARG A 76 6.14 -32.01 -1.89
C ARG A 76 7.64 -31.88 -2.04
N ALA A 77 8.16 -30.65 -2.17
CA ALA A 77 9.59 -30.42 -2.30
C ALA A 77 10.34 -30.80 -1.01
N VAL A 78 9.78 -30.47 0.17
CA VAL A 78 10.34 -30.82 1.47
C VAL A 78 10.30 -32.34 1.70
N LEU A 79 9.12 -32.97 1.49
CA LEU A 79 8.95 -34.43 1.66
C LEU A 79 9.85 -35.25 0.73
N ALA A 80 10.10 -34.75 -0.48
CA ALA A 80 11.01 -35.38 -1.44
C ALA A 80 12.49 -35.07 -1.17
N GLY A 81 12.83 -34.28 -0.14
CA GLY A 81 14.20 -33.89 0.19
C GLY A 81 14.85 -32.94 -0.83
N ARG A 82 14.06 -32.30 -1.68
CA ARG A 82 14.57 -31.34 -2.67
C ARG A 82 14.90 -29.97 -2.06
N THR A 83 14.32 -29.67 -0.92
CA THR A 83 14.61 -28.45 -0.13
C THR A 83 14.60 -28.75 1.36
N VAL A 84 15.38 -28.01 2.12
CA VAL A 84 15.48 -28.12 3.59
C VAL A 84 14.39 -27.33 4.32
N HIS A 85 13.69 -26.44 3.64
CA HIS A 85 12.54 -25.70 4.15
C HIS A 85 11.75 -25.07 2.99
N SER A 86 10.50 -24.75 3.25
CA SER A 86 9.66 -23.94 2.37
C SER A 86 8.91 -22.90 3.20
N GLU A 87 8.82 -21.68 2.71
CA GLU A 87 8.06 -20.60 3.34
C GLU A 87 7.11 -19.96 2.33
N LEU A 88 5.90 -19.63 2.79
CA LEU A 88 4.89 -18.98 1.99
C LEU A 88 4.09 -17.99 2.84
N GLU A 89 4.14 -16.72 2.50
CA GLU A 89 3.20 -15.74 3.06
C GLU A 89 1.90 -15.75 2.27
N TYR A 90 0.78 -15.83 2.98
CA TYR A 90 -0.53 -15.87 2.35
C TYR A 90 -1.58 -15.10 3.15
N PRO A 91 -2.56 -14.46 2.45
CA PRO A 91 -3.70 -13.84 3.11
C PRO A 91 -4.69 -14.91 3.57
N CYS A 92 -5.21 -14.76 4.77
CA CYS A 92 -6.30 -15.58 5.30
C CYS A 92 -7.37 -14.64 5.88
N PRO A 93 -8.18 -14.00 5.01
CA PRO A 93 -9.20 -13.06 5.45
C PRO A 93 -10.27 -13.78 6.27
N SER A 94 -10.72 -13.14 7.34
CA SER A 94 -11.92 -13.53 8.06
C SER A 94 -12.98 -12.43 7.89
N PRO A 95 -14.26 -12.67 8.20
CA PRO A 95 -15.30 -11.66 8.06
C PRO A 95 -15.01 -10.34 8.81
N ALA A 96 -14.21 -10.41 9.87
CA ALA A 96 -13.93 -9.25 10.73
C ALA A 96 -12.54 -8.64 10.50
N VAL A 97 -11.55 -9.42 10.03
CA VAL A 97 -10.15 -8.97 9.97
C VAL A 97 -9.42 -9.60 8.79
N ASN A 98 -8.67 -8.78 8.05
CA ASN A 98 -7.69 -9.26 7.08
C ASN A 98 -6.45 -9.76 7.82
N ARG A 99 -6.28 -11.08 7.86
CA ARG A 99 -5.13 -11.72 8.50
C ARG A 99 -4.12 -12.19 7.46
N TRP A 100 -2.87 -12.23 7.88
CA TRP A 100 -1.76 -12.77 7.10
C TRP A 100 -1.04 -13.82 7.91
N PHE A 101 -0.70 -14.92 7.25
CA PHE A 101 0.06 -16.01 7.83
C PHE A 101 1.31 -16.30 7.01
N LEU A 102 2.35 -16.77 7.70
CA LEU A 102 3.52 -17.39 7.12
C LEU A 102 3.44 -18.88 7.38
N LEU A 103 3.20 -19.65 6.33
CA LEU A 103 3.34 -21.10 6.35
C LEU A 103 4.85 -21.42 6.31
N ARG A 104 5.31 -22.18 7.28
CA ARG A 104 6.64 -22.79 7.30
C ARG A 104 6.51 -24.29 7.20
N ILE A 105 7.33 -24.89 6.37
CA ILE A 105 7.38 -26.35 6.19
C ILE A 105 8.83 -26.77 6.34
N THR A 106 9.09 -27.63 7.32
CA THR A 106 10.44 -28.13 7.63
C THR A 106 10.42 -29.66 7.70
N PRO A 107 11.45 -30.37 7.19
CA PRO A 107 11.50 -31.81 7.27
C PRO A 107 11.75 -32.27 8.70
N ILE A 108 11.20 -33.44 9.05
CA ILE A 108 11.54 -34.16 10.25
C ILE A 108 12.72 -35.08 9.92
N GLY A 109 13.79 -34.97 10.70
CA GLY A 109 14.98 -35.82 10.57
C GLY A 109 14.85 -37.17 11.31
N GLY A 110 15.79 -38.07 11.06
CA GLY A 110 15.86 -39.38 11.71
C GLY A 110 14.99 -40.46 11.06
N GLU A 111 14.54 -41.43 11.87
CA GLU A 111 13.71 -42.57 11.39
C GLU A 111 12.29 -42.15 11.04
N LEU A 112 11.76 -41.12 11.67
CA LEU A 112 10.47 -40.49 11.39
C LEU A 112 10.61 -39.53 10.22
N ARG A 113 10.57 -40.04 9.00
CA ARG A 113 10.48 -39.18 7.82
C ARG A 113 9.14 -38.47 7.79
N GLY A 114 9.13 -37.19 7.38
CA GLY A 114 7.91 -36.40 7.30
C GLY A 114 8.20 -34.90 7.29
N ALA A 115 7.23 -34.11 7.66
CA ALA A 115 7.38 -32.66 7.76
C ALA A 115 6.61 -32.08 8.96
N VAL A 116 7.08 -30.95 9.44
CA VAL A 116 6.30 -30.07 10.34
C VAL A 116 5.83 -28.88 9.52
N THR A 117 4.55 -28.56 9.61
CA THR A 117 3.98 -27.30 9.09
C THR A 117 3.59 -26.43 10.25
N SER A 118 3.90 -25.14 10.15
CA SER A 118 3.41 -24.14 11.11
C SER A 118 2.87 -22.89 10.41
N HIS A 119 1.76 -22.37 10.93
CA HIS A 119 1.11 -21.14 10.44
C HIS A 119 1.33 -20.02 11.45
N VAL A 120 2.34 -19.21 11.19
CA VAL A 120 2.72 -18.06 12.03
C VAL A 120 1.86 -16.86 11.66
N ASN A 121 1.17 -16.26 12.62
CA ASN A 121 0.39 -15.04 12.36
C ASN A 121 1.33 -13.84 12.21
N ILE A 122 1.42 -13.30 10.98
CA ILE A 122 2.26 -12.15 10.62
C ILE A 122 1.45 -10.88 10.34
N THR A 123 0.20 -10.84 10.74
CA THR A 123 -0.70 -9.70 10.49
C THR A 123 -0.11 -8.38 10.97
N ARG A 124 0.40 -8.36 12.22
CA ARG A 124 1.03 -7.15 12.77
C ARG A 124 2.23 -6.68 11.95
N ARG A 125 3.07 -7.63 11.51
CA ARG A 125 4.22 -7.31 10.65
C ARG A 125 3.76 -6.72 9.32
N LYS A 126 2.79 -7.34 8.65
CA LYS A 126 2.24 -6.86 7.38
C LYS A 126 1.58 -5.49 7.50
N MET A 127 0.84 -5.24 8.58
CA MET A 127 0.26 -3.92 8.83
C MET A 127 1.34 -2.86 9.05
N ALA A 128 2.40 -3.19 9.81
CA ALA A 128 3.50 -2.26 10.00
C ALA A 128 4.28 -1.98 8.70
N GLU A 129 4.53 -3.00 7.88
CA GLU A 129 5.16 -2.86 6.56
C GLU A 129 4.31 -1.96 5.64
N GLN A 130 2.99 -2.17 5.60
CA GLN A 130 2.06 -1.36 4.81
C GLN A 130 2.00 0.09 5.30
N GLU A 131 1.97 0.30 6.60
CA GLU A 131 1.98 1.63 7.20
C GLU A 131 3.29 2.36 6.91
N LEU A 132 4.43 1.68 7.03
CA LEU A 132 5.74 2.26 6.68
C LEU A 132 5.80 2.62 5.20
N ALA A 133 5.33 1.73 4.31
CA ALA A 133 5.25 2.00 2.88
C ALA A 133 4.33 3.18 2.57
N HIS A 134 3.18 3.28 3.26
CA HIS A 134 2.26 4.41 3.12
C HIS A 134 2.91 5.72 3.56
N ARG A 135 3.54 5.77 4.74
CA ARG A 135 4.26 6.96 5.25
C ARG A 135 5.44 7.35 4.36
N ALA A 136 6.15 6.37 3.80
CA ALA A 136 7.25 6.65 2.87
C ALA A 136 6.78 7.28 1.54
N ALA A 137 5.52 7.09 1.18
CA ALA A 137 4.93 7.56 -0.08
C ALA A 137 4.01 8.78 0.05
N HIS A 138 3.55 9.10 1.27
CA HIS A 138 2.59 10.19 1.51
C HIS A 138 3.11 11.22 2.50
N ASP A 139 2.61 12.45 2.37
CA ASP A 139 2.85 13.53 3.33
C ASP A 139 2.07 13.27 4.62
N SER A 140 2.74 13.33 5.76
CA SER A 140 2.16 12.95 7.06
C SER A 140 1.07 13.89 7.55
N LEU A 141 1.06 15.16 7.11
CA LEU A 141 0.04 16.13 7.50
C LEU A 141 -1.21 16.00 6.62
N THR A 142 -1.02 16.06 5.29
CA THR A 142 -2.14 16.18 4.34
C THR A 142 -2.65 14.84 3.81
N GLY A 143 -1.89 13.75 3.98
CA GLY A 143 -2.19 12.44 3.39
C GLY A 143 -2.11 12.41 1.85
N LEU A 144 -1.63 13.48 1.21
CA LEU A 144 -1.38 13.54 -0.22
C LEU A 144 -0.12 12.75 -0.57
N ALA A 145 0.10 12.48 -1.86
CA ALA A 145 1.38 11.97 -2.30
C ALA A 145 2.50 12.91 -1.84
N ASN A 146 3.62 12.35 -1.38
CA ASN A 146 4.82 13.12 -1.12
C ASN A 146 5.62 13.33 -2.42
N ARG A 147 6.75 14.05 -2.34
CA ARG A 147 7.63 14.32 -3.48
C ARG A 147 8.08 13.04 -4.21
N SER A 148 8.38 11.98 -3.48
CA SER A 148 8.85 10.71 -4.06
C SER A 148 7.76 10.04 -4.88
N LEU A 149 6.59 9.80 -4.29
CA LEU A 149 5.46 9.18 -4.98
C LEU A 149 4.98 10.04 -6.16
N PHE A 150 5.03 11.37 -6.03
CA PHE A 150 4.69 12.27 -7.13
C PHE A 150 5.65 12.10 -8.32
N ALA A 151 6.96 12.08 -8.06
CA ALA A 151 7.98 11.89 -9.10
C ALA A 151 7.81 10.54 -9.83
N ASP A 152 7.54 9.47 -9.09
CA ASP A 152 7.30 8.14 -9.67
C ASP A 152 6.05 8.11 -10.57
N ARG A 153 4.95 8.71 -10.10
CA ARG A 153 3.70 8.79 -10.87
C ARG A 153 3.84 9.69 -12.10
N LEU A 154 4.53 10.81 -11.97
CA LEU A 154 4.83 11.70 -13.09
C LEU A 154 5.67 10.96 -14.14
N LYS A 155 6.73 10.28 -13.73
CA LYS A 155 7.56 9.47 -14.63
C LYS A 155 6.72 8.41 -15.34
N ALA A 156 5.89 7.68 -14.62
CA ALA A 156 5.00 6.68 -15.20
C ALA A 156 4.02 7.29 -16.21
N ALA A 157 3.44 8.46 -15.91
CA ALA A 157 2.53 9.16 -16.83
C ALA A 157 3.24 9.60 -18.11
N LEU A 158 4.48 10.12 -18.02
CA LEU A 158 5.28 10.58 -19.15
C LEU A 158 5.77 9.44 -20.06
N THR A 159 6.00 8.24 -19.46
CA THR A 159 6.46 7.04 -20.19
C THR A 159 5.32 6.20 -20.76
N SER A 160 4.08 6.41 -20.31
CA SER A 160 2.92 5.61 -20.75
C SER A 160 2.55 5.88 -22.20
N ARG A 161 3.02 5.02 -23.13
CA ARG A 161 2.76 5.07 -24.58
C ARG A 161 1.44 4.38 -24.95
N ARG A 162 0.31 4.64 -24.29
CA ARG A 162 -0.98 4.00 -24.63
C ARG A 162 -1.89 4.94 -25.45
N GLY A 163 -1.98 4.67 -26.75
CA GLY A 163 -2.97 5.18 -27.67
C GLY A 163 -2.38 5.81 -28.95
N PRO A 164 -3.17 5.86 -30.05
CA PRO A 164 -2.80 6.64 -31.21
C PRO A 164 -2.62 8.11 -30.84
N ALA A 165 -1.79 8.82 -31.60
CA ALA A 165 -1.47 10.24 -31.41
C ALA A 165 -2.76 11.08 -31.23
N THR A 166 -3.16 11.27 -29.99
CA THR A 166 -4.20 12.23 -29.63
C THR A 166 -3.50 13.47 -29.07
N ASP A 167 -4.07 14.65 -29.26
CA ASP A 167 -3.60 15.96 -28.76
C ASP A 167 -3.49 16.03 -27.20
N THR A 168 -3.41 14.88 -26.53
CA THR A 168 -3.37 14.80 -25.07
C THR A 168 -1.97 14.47 -24.57
N GLN A 169 -1.50 15.29 -23.67
CA GLN A 169 -0.19 15.25 -23.03
C GLN A 169 -0.35 15.08 -21.51
N VAL A 170 0.74 15.21 -20.79
CA VAL A 170 0.71 15.25 -19.32
C VAL A 170 0.74 16.70 -18.87
N GLY A 171 -0.36 17.15 -18.26
CA GLY A 171 -0.45 18.47 -17.63
C GLY A 171 0.16 18.46 -16.25
N LEU A 172 0.86 19.52 -15.91
CA LEU A 172 1.46 19.77 -14.61
C LEU A 172 0.98 21.10 -14.05
N MET A 173 0.69 21.12 -12.77
CA MET A 173 0.50 22.35 -12.00
C MET A 173 1.46 22.35 -10.83
N TYR A 174 2.15 23.45 -10.60
CA TYR A 174 2.95 23.71 -9.41
C TYR A 174 2.29 24.85 -8.65
N LEU A 175 2.11 24.70 -7.34
CA LEU A 175 1.33 25.63 -6.53
C LEU A 175 2.13 25.97 -5.26
N ASP A 176 2.04 27.21 -4.82
CA ASP A 176 2.71 27.74 -3.62
C ASP A 176 1.72 28.65 -2.87
N ALA A 177 1.56 28.44 -1.55
CA ALA A 177 0.72 29.29 -0.74
C ALA A 177 1.45 30.58 -0.38
N ASP A 178 1.03 31.69 -0.98
CA ASP A 178 1.69 32.97 -0.84
C ASP A 178 1.64 33.47 0.62
N ARG A 179 2.78 33.96 1.11
CA ARG A 179 2.93 34.50 2.47
C ARG A 179 2.58 33.51 3.59
N PHE A 180 2.70 32.20 3.34
CA PHE A 180 2.38 31.16 4.33
C PHE A 180 3.13 31.35 5.67
N LYS A 181 4.39 31.81 5.61
CA LYS A 181 5.14 32.16 6.83
C LYS A 181 4.43 33.20 7.67
N GLN A 182 3.81 34.22 7.07
CA GLN A 182 3.09 35.27 7.83
C GLN A 182 1.86 34.69 8.54
N ILE A 183 1.21 33.67 7.96
CA ILE A 183 0.09 32.97 8.62
C ILE A 183 0.60 32.26 9.87
N ASN A 184 1.70 31.50 9.76
CA ASN A 184 2.33 30.87 10.91
C ASN A 184 2.74 31.88 12.00
N ASP A 185 3.35 32.98 11.58
CA ASP A 185 3.84 34.03 12.51
C ASP A 185 2.67 34.76 13.21
N THR A 186 1.50 34.87 12.54
CA THR A 186 0.33 35.60 13.06
C THR A 186 -0.63 34.69 13.86
N TYR A 187 -0.88 33.50 13.39
CA TYR A 187 -1.93 32.60 13.93
C TYR A 187 -1.38 31.31 14.56
N GLY A 188 -0.07 31.10 14.51
CA GLY A 188 0.59 29.89 15.01
C GLY A 188 0.67 28.75 13.97
N HIS A 189 1.52 27.78 14.26
CA HIS A 189 1.77 26.64 13.35
C HIS A 189 0.54 25.74 13.14
N ASP A 190 -0.28 25.57 14.16
CA ASP A 190 -1.51 24.76 14.06
C ASP A 190 -2.48 25.36 13.02
N ALA A 191 -2.58 26.70 12.96
CA ALA A 191 -3.38 27.40 11.96
C ALA A 191 -2.79 27.23 10.54
N GLY A 192 -1.46 27.25 10.41
CA GLY A 192 -0.80 26.92 9.15
C GLY A 192 -1.09 25.49 8.70
N ASP A 193 -1.06 24.53 9.60
CA ASP A 193 -1.41 23.13 9.31
C ASP A 193 -2.86 22.99 8.83
N GLU A 194 -3.82 23.69 9.46
CA GLU A 194 -5.21 23.74 9.00
C GLU A 194 -5.36 24.30 7.59
N VAL A 195 -4.57 25.36 7.25
CA VAL A 195 -4.53 25.90 5.88
C VAL A 195 -4.03 24.87 4.89
N LEU A 196 -2.92 24.19 5.19
CA LEU A 196 -2.34 23.16 4.32
C LEU A 196 -3.29 21.96 4.11
N LEU A 197 -3.97 21.52 5.18
CA LEU A 197 -5.02 20.48 5.10
C LEU A 197 -6.15 20.93 4.19
N THR A 198 -6.62 22.16 4.33
CA THR A 198 -7.71 22.71 3.52
C THR A 198 -7.29 22.85 2.06
N ILE A 199 -6.08 23.31 1.75
CA ILE A 199 -5.54 23.35 0.39
C ILE A 199 -5.52 21.95 -0.20
N GLY A 200 -4.97 20.97 0.53
CA GLY A 200 -4.90 19.57 0.09
C GLY A 200 -6.28 18.98 -0.21
N HIS A 201 -7.26 19.23 0.67
CA HIS A 201 -8.64 18.78 0.48
C HIS A 201 -9.29 19.42 -0.76
N ARG A 202 -9.16 20.75 -0.93
CA ARG A 202 -9.69 21.48 -2.09
C ARG A 202 -9.07 21.00 -3.39
N LEU A 203 -7.77 20.78 -3.43
CA LEU A 203 -7.08 20.22 -4.59
C LEU A 203 -7.66 18.85 -4.96
N ARG A 204 -7.72 17.94 -4.00
CA ARG A 204 -8.22 16.57 -4.22
C ARG A 204 -9.66 16.54 -4.71
N SER A 205 -10.51 17.43 -4.23
CA SER A 205 -11.93 17.50 -4.62
C SER A 205 -12.17 18.09 -6.02
N HIS A 206 -11.16 18.75 -6.60
CA HIS A 206 -11.28 19.42 -7.89
C HIS A 206 -10.47 18.79 -9.03
N VAL A 207 -9.85 17.64 -8.77
CA VAL A 207 -9.13 16.82 -9.77
C VAL A 207 -9.83 15.49 -10.01
N ARG A 208 -9.47 14.79 -11.09
CA ARG A 208 -10.02 13.47 -11.42
C ARG A 208 -9.32 12.37 -10.61
N PRO A 209 -9.93 11.16 -10.46
CA PRO A 209 -9.30 10.04 -9.76
C PRO A 209 -7.94 9.61 -10.33
N GLN A 210 -7.73 9.78 -11.64
CA GLN A 210 -6.45 9.47 -12.29
C GLN A 210 -5.38 10.56 -12.16
N ASP A 211 -5.76 11.76 -11.72
CA ASP A 211 -4.82 12.84 -11.47
C ASP A 211 -4.12 12.61 -10.13
N THR A 212 -2.88 13.02 -10.00
CA THR A 212 -2.15 12.93 -8.74
C THR A 212 -2.00 14.31 -8.13
N VAL A 213 -2.42 14.46 -6.88
CA VAL A 213 -2.14 15.63 -6.05
C VAL A 213 -1.06 15.28 -5.04
N ALA A 214 -0.08 16.15 -4.88
CA ALA A 214 1.03 15.98 -3.96
C ALA A 214 1.31 17.25 -3.17
N ARG A 215 1.86 17.08 -1.97
CA ARG A 215 2.58 18.12 -1.23
C ARG A 215 4.07 17.82 -1.33
N LEU A 216 4.80 18.73 -1.95
CA LEU A 216 6.21 18.51 -2.27
C LEU A 216 7.14 18.92 -1.11
N SER A 217 6.84 20.02 -0.46
CA SER A 217 7.52 20.51 0.76
C SER A 217 6.75 21.70 1.33
N GLY A 218 6.87 21.96 2.60
CA GLY A 218 6.34 23.20 3.22
C GLY A 218 4.94 23.58 2.74
N ASP A 219 4.83 24.65 1.99
CA ASP A 219 3.63 25.21 1.38
C ASP A 219 3.50 24.97 -0.14
N GLU A 220 4.36 24.08 -0.69
CA GLU A 220 4.39 23.73 -2.10
C GLU A 220 3.57 22.48 -2.40
N PHE A 221 2.68 22.61 -3.39
CA PHE A 221 1.87 21.51 -3.89
C PHE A 221 2.10 21.31 -5.39
N ALA A 222 1.77 20.11 -5.88
CA ALA A 222 1.78 19.82 -7.31
C ALA A 222 0.60 18.94 -7.71
N VAL A 223 0.19 19.08 -8.97
CA VAL A 223 -0.81 18.23 -9.61
C VAL A 223 -0.26 17.72 -10.93
N THR A 224 -0.39 16.42 -11.19
CA THR A 224 -0.19 15.85 -12.52
C THR A 224 -1.51 15.34 -13.06
N ALA A 225 -1.84 15.73 -14.29
CA ALA A 225 -3.07 15.37 -14.99
C ALA A 225 -2.71 14.65 -16.31
N PRO A 226 -2.67 13.31 -16.32
CA PRO A 226 -2.38 12.54 -17.51
C PRO A 226 -3.50 12.71 -18.56
N ARG A 227 -3.12 12.68 -19.83
CA ARG A 227 -4.07 12.73 -20.98
C ARG A 227 -4.97 13.97 -20.95
N ILE A 228 -4.35 15.13 -20.87
CA ILE A 228 -5.04 16.41 -20.89
C ILE A 228 -4.58 17.25 -22.08
N SER A 229 -5.49 18.00 -22.71
CA SER A 229 -5.16 19.02 -23.70
C SER A 229 -4.78 20.33 -23.03
N ARG A 230 -4.22 21.27 -23.79
CA ARG A 230 -3.92 22.63 -23.29
C ARG A 230 -5.18 23.29 -22.71
N ALA A 231 -6.28 23.29 -23.44
CA ALA A 231 -7.54 23.88 -22.99
C ALA A 231 -8.08 23.17 -21.73
N GLY A 232 -7.92 21.83 -21.64
CA GLY A 232 -8.28 21.06 -20.45
C GLY A 232 -7.44 21.43 -19.22
N LEU A 233 -6.14 21.67 -19.40
CA LEU A 233 -5.24 22.11 -18.33
C LEU A 233 -5.55 23.54 -17.86
N ASP A 234 -5.83 24.45 -18.81
CA ASP A 234 -6.25 25.81 -18.50
C ASP A 234 -7.57 25.80 -17.69
N GLY A 235 -8.54 24.97 -18.10
CA GLY A 235 -9.81 24.81 -17.38
C GLY A 235 -9.65 24.16 -16.00
N LEU A 236 -8.74 23.19 -15.86
CA LEU A 236 -8.40 22.60 -14.56
C LEU A 236 -7.77 23.65 -13.64
N SER A 237 -6.82 24.43 -14.15
CA SER A 237 -6.15 25.49 -13.39
C SER A 237 -7.14 26.54 -12.92
N ALA A 238 -8.05 26.99 -13.78
CA ALA A 238 -9.08 27.97 -13.42
C ALA A 238 -10.02 27.44 -12.31
N ARG A 239 -10.44 26.18 -12.41
CA ARG A 239 -11.30 25.55 -11.40
C ARG A 239 -10.59 25.41 -10.06
N VAL A 240 -9.32 24.99 -10.06
CA VAL A 240 -8.49 24.88 -8.86
C VAL A 240 -8.26 26.26 -8.24
N ALA A 241 -7.91 27.27 -9.04
CA ALA A 241 -7.72 28.63 -8.57
C ALA A 241 -8.98 29.19 -7.89
N ALA A 242 -10.16 28.97 -8.49
CA ALA A 242 -11.43 29.39 -7.91
C ALA A 242 -11.72 28.71 -6.56
N ALA A 243 -11.37 27.41 -6.44
CA ALA A 243 -11.54 26.69 -5.17
C ALA A 243 -10.57 27.16 -4.09
N LEU A 244 -9.32 27.44 -4.46
CA LEU A 244 -8.28 27.90 -3.53
C LEU A 244 -8.45 29.35 -3.11
N SER A 245 -9.12 30.20 -3.91
CA SER A 245 -9.43 31.58 -3.55
C SER A 245 -10.47 31.75 -2.44
N GLN A 246 -11.21 30.67 -2.12
CA GLN A 246 -12.16 30.70 -1.00
C GLN A 246 -11.42 30.92 0.34
N PRO A 247 -11.92 31.80 1.23
CA PRO A 247 -11.29 32.02 2.51
C PRO A 247 -11.15 30.75 3.35
N HIS A 248 -10.16 30.73 4.22
CA HIS A 248 -9.93 29.71 5.23
C HIS A 248 -10.53 30.17 6.56
N LEU A 249 -11.20 29.27 7.27
CA LEU A 249 -11.67 29.55 8.61
C LEU A 249 -10.55 29.21 9.59
N ILE A 250 -9.91 30.25 10.17
CA ILE A 250 -8.80 30.11 11.12
C ILE A 250 -9.23 30.74 12.43
N HIS A 251 -9.31 29.96 13.50
CA HIS A 251 -9.72 30.44 14.84
C HIS A 251 -11.00 31.31 14.79
N GLY A 252 -11.98 30.94 13.97
CA GLY A 252 -13.24 31.68 13.79
C GLY A 252 -13.18 32.89 12.85
N ASN A 253 -12.03 33.23 12.28
CA ASN A 253 -11.84 34.31 11.32
C ASN A 253 -11.72 33.78 9.89
N LEU A 254 -12.32 34.47 8.93
CA LEU A 254 -12.14 34.18 7.51
C LEU A 254 -10.88 34.87 6.99
N VAL A 255 -9.88 34.07 6.66
CA VAL A 255 -8.56 34.52 6.20
C VAL A 255 -8.36 34.11 4.74
N ALA A 256 -8.05 35.08 3.88
CA ALA A 256 -7.66 34.80 2.51
C ALA A 256 -6.19 34.35 2.45
N VAL A 257 -5.95 33.21 1.83
CA VAL A 257 -4.61 32.67 1.57
C VAL A 257 -4.45 32.58 0.05
N PRO A 258 -3.80 33.56 -0.59
CA PRO A 258 -3.53 33.49 -2.01
C PRO A 258 -2.63 32.29 -2.35
N VAL A 259 -2.83 31.70 -3.50
CA VAL A 259 -2.01 30.59 -4.01
C VAL A 259 -1.55 30.92 -5.41
N SER A 260 -0.25 30.96 -5.61
CA SER A 260 0.36 31.13 -6.93
C SER A 260 0.38 29.79 -7.67
N ILE A 261 -0.06 29.76 -8.93
CA ILE A 261 -0.21 28.56 -9.74
C ILE A 261 0.59 28.72 -11.04
N GLY A 262 1.52 27.81 -11.28
CA GLY A 262 2.18 27.61 -12.56
C GLY A 262 1.67 26.38 -13.27
N ILE A 263 1.44 26.46 -14.57
CA ILE A 263 0.99 25.33 -15.38
C ILE A 263 1.99 25.04 -16.50
N TYR A 264 2.18 23.75 -16.76
CA TYR A 264 3.05 23.28 -17.83
C TYR A 264 2.43 22.06 -18.53
N LEU A 265 2.52 22.01 -19.85
CA LEU A 265 2.07 20.87 -20.64
C LEU A 265 3.32 20.15 -21.17
N ALA A 266 3.65 19.02 -20.56
CA ALA A 266 4.87 18.29 -20.85
C ALA A 266 4.80 17.55 -22.17
N ALA A 267 5.91 17.61 -22.92
CA ALA A 267 6.04 16.87 -24.18
C ALA A 267 6.14 15.35 -23.92
N PRO A 268 5.68 14.50 -24.87
CA PRO A 268 5.86 13.06 -24.78
C PRO A 268 7.33 12.67 -24.65
N GLY A 269 7.66 11.88 -23.63
CA GLY A 269 9.02 11.43 -23.37
C GLY A 269 9.95 12.45 -22.71
N GLU A 270 9.42 13.59 -22.30
CA GLU A 270 10.19 14.57 -21.53
C GLU A 270 10.59 14.01 -20.18
N PRO A 271 11.82 14.29 -19.67
CA PRO A 271 12.22 13.89 -18.33
C PRO A 271 11.34 14.55 -17.24
N ALA A 272 10.91 13.76 -16.25
CA ALA A 272 10.02 14.25 -15.18
C ALA A 272 10.57 15.47 -14.44
N ASP A 273 11.88 15.48 -14.14
CA ASP A 273 12.54 16.60 -13.46
C ASP A 273 12.55 17.88 -14.32
N THR A 274 12.63 17.74 -15.64
CA THR A 274 12.54 18.89 -16.54
C THR A 274 11.15 19.46 -16.56
N ALA A 275 10.14 18.62 -16.73
CA ALA A 275 8.73 19.03 -16.73
C ALA A 275 8.35 19.73 -15.40
N LEU A 276 8.80 19.17 -14.27
CA LEU A 276 8.52 19.74 -12.95
C LEU A 276 9.19 21.13 -12.79
N ARG A 277 10.44 21.27 -13.21
CA ARG A 277 11.12 22.59 -13.19
C ARG A 277 10.43 23.63 -14.06
N GLN A 278 9.88 23.25 -15.21
CA GLN A 278 9.12 24.17 -16.08
C GLN A 278 7.83 24.65 -15.40
N ALA A 279 7.11 23.76 -14.72
CA ALA A 279 5.92 24.10 -13.95
C ALA A 279 6.24 25.02 -12.77
N ASP A 280 7.33 24.76 -12.02
CA ASP A 280 7.84 25.61 -10.94
C ASP A 280 8.23 26.99 -11.46
N GLN A 281 8.97 27.06 -12.57
CA GLN A 281 9.35 28.34 -13.18
C GLN A 281 8.10 29.16 -13.62
N ALA A 282 7.09 28.50 -14.14
CA ALA A 282 5.82 29.14 -14.49
C ALA A 282 5.11 29.68 -13.24
N MET A 283 5.11 28.96 -12.14
CA MET A 283 4.56 29.38 -10.85
C MET A 283 5.32 30.61 -10.30
N TYR A 284 6.66 30.58 -10.34
CA TYR A 284 7.45 31.71 -9.90
C TYR A 284 7.16 33.00 -10.69
N VAL A 285 6.94 32.91 -12.02
CA VAL A 285 6.52 34.03 -12.85
C VAL A 285 5.14 34.55 -12.44
N ALA A 286 4.18 33.65 -12.13
CA ALA A 286 2.87 34.03 -11.64
C ALA A 286 2.96 34.76 -10.29
N LYS A 287 3.74 34.23 -9.35
CA LYS A 287 3.96 34.79 -8.01
C LYS A 287 4.48 36.24 -8.06
N ARG A 288 5.40 36.54 -8.97
CA ARG A 288 5.94 37.93 -9.17
C ARG A 288 4.96 38.93 -9.73
N ARG A 289 3.84 38.48 -10.31
CA ARG A 289 2.79 39.36 -10.86
C ARG A 289 1.72 39.70 -9.84
N THR A 290 1.59 38.92 -8.80
CA THR A 290 0.56 39.03 -7.75
C THR A 290 1.09 39.60 -6.42
N GLY A 291 2.41 39.62 -6.18
CA GLY A 291 3.08 40.18 -5.00
C GLY A 291 3.74 41.47 -5.29
#